data_17149928e1be732678f91624597e5b53
#
_entry.id   17149928e1be732678f91624597e5b53
#
_cell.length_a   1.000
_cell.length_b   1.000
_cell.length_c   1.000
_cell.angle_alpha   90.00
_cell.angle_beta   90.00
_cell.angle_gamma   90.00
#
_symmetry.space_group_name_H-M   'P 1'
#
loop_
_entity.id
_entity.type
_entity.pdbx_description
1 polymer ?
#
loop_
_entity_poly.entity_id
_entity_poly.type
_entity_poly.pdbx_seq_one_letter_code
_entity_poly.pdbx_strand_id
1 'polypeptide(L)'
;GLGPADPDRVLGWYRTIGTAIEGVNAGREVDDGAAVAVAGLRARIDETVAHGSGPLADAAGMLDADAVFANAAVIMFGAIETSEGTTASALLHLLSSPEQLAEVLADRTLVTDVVEEALRIEPAASLVDRYATRDVEVAGVNVRQGDLVTVSLAGANRDPAVFDDPDRFDLHRANARQHLTFVQGPHVCLGMHLARLETREAADAGLDLLPG
;
A
#
# COMPACT_ATOMS: atom_id res chain seq x y z
N GLY A 1 17.21 -0.32 -2.96
CA GLY A 1 16.78 -1.67 -3.03
C GLY A 1 17.77 -2.69 -2.53
N LEU A 2 17.30 -3.90 -2.47
CA LEU A 2 18.11 -5.05 -2.02
C LEU A 2 19.12 -5.55 -3.08
N GLY A 3 19.40 -4.78 -4.13
CA GLY A 3 20.21 -5.18 -5.25
C GLY A 3 19.52 -6.26 -6.11
N PRO A 4 20.23 -7.00 -6.98
CA PRO A 4 19.67 -8.10 -7.76
C PRO A 4 19.41 -9.32 -6.83
N ALA A 5 18.53 -9.14 -5.83
CA ALA A 5 18.07 -10.21 -5.00
C ALA A 5 17.19 -11.13 -5.86
N ASP A 6 17.26 -12.42 -5.59
CA ASP A 6 16.31 -13.38 -6.15
C ASP A 6 14.88 -12.99 -5.70
N PRO A 7 14.00 -12.54 -6.60
CA PRO A 7 12.64 -12.11 -6.24
C PRO A 7 11.85 -13.20 -5.50
N ASP A 8 12.02 -14.46 -5.90
CA ASP A 8 11.32 -15.59 -5.28
C ASP A 8 11.75 -15.78 -3.83
N ARG A 9 13.00 -15.52 -3.52
CA ARG A 9 13.52 -15.60 -2.15
C ARG A 9 12.96 -14.48 -1.27
N VAL A 10 12.87 -13.27 -1.79
CA VAL A 10 12.28 -12.12 -1.06
C VAL A 10 10.80 -12.37 -0.82
N LEU A 11 10.06 -12.82 -1.83
CA LEU A 11 8.65 -13.20 -1.70
C LEU A 11 8.45 -14.38 -0.74
N GLY A 12 9.39 -15.33 -0.71
CA GLY A 12 9.40 -16.43 0.25
C GLY A 12 9.47 -15.91 1.69
N TRP A 13 10.41 -15.02 2.01
CA TRP A 13 10.48 -14.38 3.32
C TRP A 13 9.23 -13.60 3.67
N TYR A 14 8.75 -12.79 2.71
CA TYR A 14 7.54 -12.00 2.88
C TYR A 14 6.35 -12.87 3.29
N ARG A 15 6.05 -13.93 2.53
CA ARG A 15 4.93 -14.84 2.81
C ARG A 15 5.08 -15.53 4.17
N THR A 16 6.28 -16.04 4.49
CA THR A 16 6.52 -16.70 5.76
C THR A 16 6.32 -15.77 6.95
N ILE A 17 6.86 -14.56 6.87
CA ILE A 17 6.74 -13.57 7.95
C ILE A 17 5.27 -13.07 8.06
N GLY A 18 4.61 -12.80 6.92
CA GLY A 18 3.20 -12.40 6.88
C GLY A 18 2.29 -13.43 7.54
N THR A 19 2.42 -14.70 7.17
CA THR A 19 1.67 -15.81 7.80
C THR A 19 1.92 -15.90 9.31
N ALA A 20 3.15 -15.65 9.76
CA ALA A 20 3.46 -15.65 11.19
C ALA A 20 2.79 -14.46 11.91
N ILE A 21 2.80 -13.26 11.32
CA ILE A 21 2.11 -12.07 11.86
C ILE A 21 0.61 -12.34 12.01
N GLU A 22 -0.03 -12.88 10.97
CA GLU A 22 -1.44 -13.28 11.03
C GLU A 22 -1.68 -14.32 12.11
N GLY A 23 -0.75 -15.27 12.25
CA GLY A 23 -0.77 -16.28 13.31
C GLY A 23 -0.79 -15.66 14.69
N VAL A 24 0.12 -14.73 14.97
CA VAL A 24 0.21 -14.01 16.25
C VAL A 24 -1.07 -13.21 16.52
N ASN A 25 -1.60 -12.50 15.51
CA ASN A 25 -2.85 -11.76 15.65
C ASN A 25 -4.05 -12.68 15.96
N ALA A 26 -3.98 -13.93 15.51
CA ALA A 26 -4.96 -14.98 15.84
C ALA A 26 -4.64 -15.76 17.14
N GLY A 27 -3.66 -15.31 17.94
CA GLY A 27 -3.25 -15.93 19.20
C GLY A 27 -2.44 -17.22 19.05
N ARG A 28 -1.84 -17.46 17.88
CA ARG A 28 -0.95 -18.61 17.64
C ARG A 28 0.50 -18.25 17.99
N GLU A 29 1.28 -19.25 18.34
CA GLU A 29 2.73 -19.09 18.55
C GLU A 29 3.46 -18.92 17.21
N VAL A 30 4.59 -18.19 17.25
CA VAL A 30 5.47 -18.00 16.09
C VAL A 30 6.26 -19.28 15.88
N ASP A 31 6.29 -19.80 14.65
CA ASP A 31 7.09 -20.97 14.31
C ASP A 31 8.56 -20.61 14.02
N ASP A 32 9.43 -21.63 14.05
CA ASP A 32 10.87 -21.47 13.76
C ASP A 32 11.14 -20.97 12.33
N GLY A 33 10.25 -21.25 11.39
CA GLY A 33 10.36 -20.82 10.00
C GLY A 33 10.33 -19.29 9.87
N ALA A 34 9.48 -18.64 10.67
CA ALA A 34 9.40 -17.18 10.70
C ALA A 34 10.71 -16.55 11.21
N ALA A 35 11.29 -17.12 12.28
CA ALA A 35 12.58 -16.64 12.80
C ALA A 35 13.71 -16.78 11.77
N VAL A 36 13.75 -17.90 11.03
CA VAL A 36 14.71 -18.12 9.94
C VAL A 36 14.49 -17.13 8.80
N ALA A 37 13.24 -16.84 8.41
CA ALA A 37 12.91 -15.86 7.37
C ALA A 37 13.34 -14.45 7.77
N VAL A 38 13.07 -14.03 9.01
CA VAL A 38 13.52 -12.72 9.55
C VAL A 38 15.04 -12.63 9.54
N ALA A 39 15.75 -13.66 10.01
CA ALA A 39 17.20 -13.69 10.00
C ALA A 39 17.78 -13.61 8.58
N GLY A 40 17.17 -14.30 7.62
CA GLY A 40 17.53 -14.27 6.21
C GLY A 40 17.35 -12.87 5.57
N LEU A 41 16.22 -12.24 5.84
CA LEU A 41 15.95 -10.86 5.39
C LEU A 41 16.95 -9.87 6.01
N ARG A 42 17.21 -9.99 7.32
CA ARG A 42 18.17 -9.14 8.02
C ARG A 42 19.57 -9.27 7.43
N ALA A 43 20.06 -10.49 7.25
CA ALA A 43 21.37 -10.72 6.65
C ALA A 43 21.50 -10.09 5.26
N ARG A 44 20.42 -10.12 4.47
CA ARG A 44 20.40 -9.49 3.14
C ARG A 44 20.41 -7.97 3.18
N ILE A 45 19.71 -7.37 4.15
CA ILE A 45 19.74 -5.92 4.37
C ILE A 45 21.15 -5.50 4.81
N ASP A 46 21.73 -6.18 5.78
CA ASP A 46 23.08 -5.90 6.29
C ASP A 46 24.14 -6.01 5.17
N GLU A 47 24.05 -7.03 4.33
CA GLU A 47 24.91 -7.19 3.14
C GLU A 47 24.75 -6.01 2.17
N THR A 48 23.51 -5.57 1.92
CA THR A 48 23.22 -4.44 1.02
C THR A 48 23.79 -3.15 1.58
N VAL A 49 23.66 -2.89 2.87
CA VAL A 49 24.27 -1.74 3.56
C VAL A 49 25.80 -1.79 3.45
N ALA A 50 26.41 -2.96 3.66
CA ALA A 50 27.87 -3.14 3.58
C ALA A 50 28.44 -2.85 2.18
N HIS A 51 27.65 -2.99 1.11
CA HIS A 51 28.06 -2.61 -0.25
C HIS A 51 28.16 -1.09 -0.46
N GLY A 52 27.65 -0.28 0.49
CA GLY A 52 27.89 1.16 0.59
C GLY A 52 27.22 2.02 -0.49
N SER A 53 26.14 1.54 -1.14
CA SER A 53 25.41 2.31 -2.14
C SER A 53 23.91 2.11 -2.07
N GLY A 54 23.16 3.17 -2.39
CA GLY A 54 21.70 3.17 -2.45
C GLY A 54 21.00 3.51 -1.13
N PRO A 55 19.65 3.58 -1.14
CA PRO A 55 18.86 4.13 -0.04
C PRO A 55 19.09 3.47 1.33
N LEU A 56 19.38 2.17 1.37
CA LEU A 56 19.65 1.47 2.63
C LEU A 56 21.02 1.85 3.22
N ALA A 57 22.03 2.04 2.36
CA ALA A 57 23.34 2.50 2.79
C ALA A 57 23.30 3.96 3.28
N ASP A 58 22.52 4.82 2.58
CA ASP A 58 22.29 6.20 2.99
C ASP A 58 21.58 6.26 4.36
N ALA A 59 20.56 5.41 4.56
CA ALA A 59 19.86 5.30 5.85
C ALA A 59 20.80 4.85 6.99
N ALA A 60 21.72 3.93 6.72
CA ALA A 60 22.71 3.47 7.71
C ALA A 60 23.71 4.56 8.15
N GLY A 61 23.83 5.63 7.37
CA GLY A 61 24.58 6.82 7.79
C GLY A 61 23.86 7.69 8.84
N MET A 62 22.55 7.46 9.04
CA MET A 62 21.69 8.26 9.92
C MET A 62 21.02 7.45 11.03
N LEU A 63 20.85 6.15 10.86
CA LEU A 63 20.12 5.24 11.73
C LEU A 63 21.02 4.09 12.17
N ASP A 64 20.73 3.51 13.33
CA ASP A 64 21.35 2.25 13.74
C ASP A 64 20.83 1.06 12.92
N ALA A 65 21.54 -0.08 13.03
CA ALA A 65 21.23 -1.27 12.23
C ALA A 65 19.81 -1.84 12.48
N ASP A 66 19.30 -1.73 13.71
CA ASP A 66 17.98 -2.20 14.05
C ASP A 66 16.91 -1.29 13.44
N ALA A 67 17.12 0.02 13.47
CA ALA A 67 16.22 0.98 12.83
C ALA A 67 16.24 0.86 11.30
N VAL A 68 17.40 0.64 10.67
CA VAL A 68 17.51 0.37 9.23
C VAL A 68 16.71 -0.88 8.86
N PHE A 69 16.90 -1.97 9.60
CA PHE A 69 16.16 -3.21 9.38
C PHE A 69 14.65 -3.01 9.54
N ALA A 70 14.21 -2.40 10.63
CA ALA A 70 12.79 -2.17 10.90
C ALA A 70 12.13 -1.34 9.80
N ASN A 71 12.75 -0.24 9.37
CA ASN A 71 12.23 0.59 8.30
C ASN A 71 12.19 -0.14 6.95
N ALA A 72 13.24 -0.89 6.60
CA ALA A 72 13.29 -1.68 5.37
C ALA A 72 12.18 -2.75 5.36
N ALA A 73 11.97 -3.44 6.48
CA ALA A 73 10.91 -4.43 6.63
C ALA A 73 9.52 -3.80 6.48
N VAL A 74 9.25 -2.67 7.15
CA VAL A 74 7.98 -1.94 7.04
C VAL A 74 7.70 -1.50 5.60
N ILE A 75 8.71 -0.97 4.89
CA ILE A 75 8.56 -0.57 3.48
C ILE A 75 8.25 -1.79 2.61
N MET A 76 8.96 -2.90 2.81
CA MET A 76 8.72 -4.13 2.05
C MET A 76 7.30 -4.67 2.28
N PHE A 77 6.86 -4.77 3.54
CA PHE A 77 5.51 -5.25 3.86
C PHE A 77 4.41 -4.31 3.39
N GLY A 78 4.64 -3.00 3.50
CA GLY A 78 3.67 -1.99 3.05
C GLY A 78 3.55 -1.87 1.53
N ALA A 79 4.55 -2.29 0.76
CA ALA A 79 4.58 -2.09 -0.69
C ALA A 79 3.97 -3.26 -1.49
N ILE A 80 4.21 -4.50 -1.09
CA ILE A 80 3.92 -5.67 -1.95
C ILE A 80 2.41 -5.85 -2.14
N GLU A 81 1.67 -6.18 -1.10
CA GLU A 81 0.23 -6.50 -1.21
C GLU A 81 -0.61 -5.29 -1.61
N THR A 82 -0.26 -4.11 -1.11
CA THR A 82 -1.04 -2.91 -1.40
C THR A 82 -0.91 -2.46 -2.85
N SER A 83 0.28 -2.52 -3.44
CA SER A 83 0.49 -2.22 -4.87
C SER A 83 -0.15 -3.27 -5.76
N GLU A 84 -0.04 -4.57 -5.41
CA GLU A 84 -0.68 -5.67 -6.12
C GLU A 84 -2.21 -5.52 -6.09
N GLY A 85 -2.80 -5.30 -4.90
CA GLY A 85 -4.23 -5.11 -4.73
C GLY A 85 -4.75 -3.88 -5.48
N THR A 86 -4.04 -2.76 -5.45
CA THR A 86 -4.41 -1.55 -6.19
C THR A 86 -4.38 -1.78 -7.70
N THR A 87 -3.36 -2.49 -8.20
CA THR A 87 -3.26 -2.84 -9.63
C THR A 87 -4.41 -3.74 -10.07
N ALA A 88 -4.70 -4.77 -9.27
CA ALA A 88 -5.81 -5.68 -9.56
C ALA A 88 -7.16 -4.94 -9.55
N SER A 89 -7.38 -4.04 -8.59
CA SER A 89 -8.58 -3.22 -8.50
C SER A 89 -8.72 -2.29 -9.72
N ALA A 90 -7.64 -1.62 -10.12
CA ALA A 90 -7.63 -0.74 -11.28
C ALA A 90 -8.03 -1.49 -12.57
N LEU A 91 -7.44 -2.65 -12.79
CA LEU A 91 -7.78 -3.49 -13.94
C LEU A 91 -9.21 -4.04 -13.84
N LEU A 92 -9.64 -4.50 -12.66
CA LEU A 92 -11.00 -5.02 -12.47
C LEU A 92 -12.06 -3.99 -12.81
N HIS A 93 -11.95 -2.77 -12.27
CA HIS A 93 -12.92 -1.71 -12.51
C HIS A 93 -12.92 -1.25 -13.97
N LEU A 94 -11.74 -1.11 -14.57
CA LEU A 94 -11.62 -0.73 -15.97
C LEU A 94 -12.21 -1.79 -16.91
N LEU A 95 -11.87 -3.07 -16.70
CA LEU A 95 -12.38 -4.19 -17.49
C LEU A 95 -13.90 -4.40 -17.30
N SER A 96 -14.45 -3.98 -16.16
CA SER A 96 -15.87 -4.00 -15.89
C SER A 96 -16.64 -2.82 -16.52
N SER A 97 -15.93 -1.87 -17.14
CA SER A 97 -16.48 -0.65 -17.73
C SER A 97 -16.08 -0.54 -19.22
N PRO A 98 -16.76 -1.26 -20.14
CA PRO A 98 -16.31 -1.38 -21.55
C PRO A 98 -16.15 -0.05 -22.27
N GLU A 99 -17.00 0.94 -21.96
CA GLU A 99 -16.92 2.27 -22.57
C GLU A 99 -15.65 3.00 -22.15
N GLN A 100 -15.37 3.02 -20.83
CA GLN A 100 -14.15 3.64 -20.28
C GLN A 100 -12.90 2.86 -20.68
N LEU A 101 -12.98 1.53 -20.79
CA LEU A 101 -11.88 0.73 -21.35
C LEU A 101 -11.54 1.15 -22.78
N ALA A 102 -12.55 1.34 -23.65
CA ALA A 102 -12.32 1.77 -25.02
C ALA A 102 -11.65 3.15 -25.08
N GLU A 103 -12.02 4.09 -24.20
CA GLU A 103 -11.36 5.39 -24.09
C GLU A 103 -9.90 5.26 -23.70
N VAL A 104 -9.59 4.44 -22.68
CA VAL A 104 -8.20 4.22 -22.22
C VAL A 104 -7.36 3.49 -23.27
N LEU A 105 -7.93 2.56 -24.03
CA LEU A 105 -7.24 1.90 -25.13
C LEU A 105 -6.92 2.89 -26.29
N ALA A 106 -7.76 3.89 -26.49
CA ALA A 106 -7.54 4.94 -27.48
C ALA A 106 -6.56 6.02 -26.99
N ASP A 107 -6.54 6.31 -25.69
CA ASP A 107 -5.65 7.29 -25.05
C ASP A 107 -5.08 6.75 -23.75
N ARG A 108 -3.88 6.16 -23.81
CA ARG A 108 -3.18 5.58 -22.65
C ARG A 108 -2.78 6.59 -21.57
N THR A 109 -2.83 7.88 -21.83
CA THR A 109 -2.57 8.90 -20.81
C THR A 109 -3.61 8.87 -19.69
N LEU A 110 -4.81 8.37 -19.99
CA LEU A 110 -5.91 8.19 -19.04
C LEU A 110 -5.67 7.10 -17.98
N VAL A 111 -4.66 6.22 -18.15
CA VAL A 111 -4.30 5.22 -17.13
C VAL A 111 -4.00 5.88 -15.78
N THR A 112 -3.50 7.10 -15.77
CA THR A 112 -3.28 7.85 -14.53
C THR A 112 -4.59 8.12 -13.78
N ASP A 113 -5.65 8.45 -14.49
CA ASP A 113 -6.96 8.75 -13.89
C ASP A 113 -7.66 7.46 -13.45
N VAL A 114 -7.47 6.36 -14.19
CA VAL A 114 -7.88 5.00 -13.78
C VAL A 114 -7.29 4.66 -12.41
N VAL A 115 -5.99 4.91 -12.21
CA VAL A 115 -5.29 4.62 -10.94
C VAL A 115 -5.83 5.47 -9.79
N GLU A 116 -6.04 6.77 -10.00
CA GLU A 116 -6.56 7.65 -8.95
C GLU A 116 -7.99 7.26 -8.55
N GLU A 117 -8.84 6.91 -9.52
CA GLU A 117 -10.21 6.48 -9.22
C GLU A 117 -10.25 5.08 -8.59
N ALA A 118 -9.38 4.16 -8.99
CA ALA A 118 -9.25 2.87 -8.33
C ALA A 118 -8.78 3.01 -6.88
N LEU A 119 -7.78 3.86 -6.63
CA LEU A 119 -7.34 4.21 -5.27
C LEU A 119 -8.47 4.78 -4.42
N ARG A 120 -9.34 5.60 -5.01
CA ARG A 120 -10.50 6.16 -4.32
C ARG A 120 -11.51 5.09 -3.97
N ILE A 121 -11.97 4.35 -4.99
CA ILE A 121 -13.12 3.45 -4.81
C ILE A 121 -12.78 2.22 -4.00
N GLU A 122 -11.53 1.73 -4.10
CA GLU A 122 -11.10 0.50 -3.43
C GLU A 122 -9.70 0.63 -2.84
N PRO A 123 -9.56 1.37 -1.72
CA PRO A 123 -8.28 1.51 -1.06
C PRO A 123 -7.81 0.16 -0.52
N ALA A 124 -6.57 -0.25 -0.86
CA ALA A 124 -6.00 -1.51 -0.42
C ALA A 124 -5.99 -1.67 1.12
N ALA A 125 -5.78 -0.57 1.85
CA ALA A 125 -6.03 -0.50 3.28
C ALA A 125 -7.37 0.21 3.52
N SER A 126 -8.45 -0.55 3.72
CA SER A 126 -9.80 0.00 3.90
C SER A 126 -10.03 0.63 5.28
N LEU A 127 -9.31 0.14 6.30
CA LEU A 127 -9.40 0.58 7.68
C LEU A 127 -7.99 0.81 8.24
N VAL A 128 -7.84 1.82 9.09
CA VAL A 128 -6.59 2.05 9.82
C VAL A 128 -6.89 2.40 11.28
N ASP A 129 -6.16 1.77 12.18
CA ASP A 129 -6.35 1.93 13.62
C ASP A 129 -5.45 3.04 14.19
N ARG A 130 -5.99 3.76 15.17
CA ARG A 130 -5.29 4.78 15.94
C ARG A 130 -5.65 4.66 17.41
N TYR A 131 -4.70 4.89 18.30
CA TYR A 131 -4.97 5.05 19.71
C TYR A 131 -4.99 6.52 20.08
N ALA A 132 -6.02 6.96 20.79
CA ALA A 132 -6.11 8.33 21.26
C ALA A 132 -4.98 8.62 22.26
N THR A 133 -4.17 9.64 21.98
CA THR A 133 -3.06 10.04 22.87
C THR A 133 -3.48 10.97 24.01
N ARG A 134 -4.73 11.44 23.97
CA ARG A 134 -5.38 12.30 24.98
C ARG A 134 -6.89 12.22 24.80
N ASP A 135 -7.63 12.68 25.81
CA ASP A 135 -9.06 12.87 25.67
C ASP A 135 -9.36 13.89 24.56
N VAL A 136 -10.31 13.59 23.69
CA VAL A 136 -10.72 14.44 22.57
C VAL A 136 -12.18 14.22 22.24
N GLU A 137 -12.87 15.28 21.82
CA GLU A 137 -14.21 15.18 21.25
C GLU A 137 -14.12 15.11 19.71
N VAL A 138 -14.75 14.10 19.11
CA VAL A 138 -14.85 13.93 17.68
C VAL A 138 -16.32 13.82 17.31
N ALA A 139 -16.84 14.77 16.54
CA ALA A 139 -18.23 14.82 16.07
C ALA A 139 -19.26 14.64 17.22
N GLY A 140 -19.03 15.26 18.39
CA GLY A 140 -19.89 15.16 19.56
C GLY A 140 -19.71 13.90 20.41
N VAL A 141 -18.76 13.02 20.06
CA VAL A 141 -18.44 11.81 20.82
C VAL A 141 -17.14 12.01 21.58
N ASN A 142 -17.16 11.76 22.89
CA ASN A 142 -15.97 11.81 23.72
C ASN A 142 -15.13 10.52 23.53
N VAL A 143 -13.92 10.67 23.03
CA VAL A 143 -12.90 9.63 22.88
C VAL A 143 -11.88 9.83 24.01
N ARG A 144 -11.63 8.81 24.80
CA ARG A 144 -10.69 8.87 25.93
C ARG A 144 -9.28 8.52 25.51
N GLN A 145 -8.31 9.02 26.24
CA GLN A 145 -6.93 8.58 26.09
C GLN A 145 -6.83 7.05 26.20
N GLY A 146 -6.18 6.42 25.21
CA GLY A 146 -6.03 4.96 25.13
C GLY A 146 -7.13 4.24 24.37
N ASP A 147 -8.24 4.91 24.04
CA ASP A 147 -9.30 4.30 23.21
C ASP A 147 -8.77 4.01 21.79
N LEU A 148 -9.18 2.87 21.26
CA LEU A 148 -8.97 2.50 19.85
C LEU A 148 -9.98 3.22 18.96
N VAL A 149 -9.48 3.94 17.97
CA VAL A 149 -10.28 4.61 16.93
C VAL A 149 -9.94 4.00 15.58
N THR A 150 -10.89 3.30 14.98
CA THR A 150 -10.74 2.77 13.62
C THR A 150 -11.24 3.81 12.62
N VAL A 151 -10.35 4.25 11.73
CA VAL A 151 -10.66 5.19 10.65
C VAL A 151 -10.99 4.40 9.39
N SER A 152 -12.20 4.59 8.85
CA SER A 152 -12.61 3.96 7.59
C SER A 152 -12.19 4.81 6.41
N LEU A 153 -11.10 4.41 5.73
CA LEU A 153 -10.65 5.04 4.49
C LEU A 153 -11.64 4.74 3.34
N ALA A 154 -12.14 3.51 3.29
CA ALA A 154 -13.16 3.11 2.31
C ALA A 154 -14.46 3.93 2.47
N GLY A 155 -14.88 4.19 3.72
CA GLY A 155 -16.03 5.05 3.99
C GLY A 155 -15.79 6.51 3.61
N ALA A 156 -14.63 7.06 4.00
CA ALA A 156 -14.27 8.44 3.66
C ALA A 156 -14.15 8.67 2.14
N ASN A 157 -13.62 7.70 1.41
CA ASN A 157 -13.49 7.75 -0.05
C ASN A 157 -14.82 7.57 -0.80
N ARG A 158 -15.87 7.18 -0.08
CA ARG A 158 -17.25 7.08 -0.59
C ARG A 158 -18.22 8.03 0.11
N ASP A 159 -17.72 9.06 0.77
CA ASP A 159 -18.58 10.07 1.39
C ASP A 159 -19.35 10.87 0.31
N PRO A 160 -20.70 10.77 0.28
CA PRO A 160 -21.50 11.49 -0.72
C PRO A 160 -21.48 13.01 -0.54
N ALA A 161 -20.99 13.51 0.61
CA ALA A 161 -20.77 14.94 0.81
C ALA A 161 -19.54 15.45 0.04
N VAL A 162 -18.65 14.55 -0.39
CA VAL A 162 -17.42 14.85 -1.11
C VAL A 162 -17.45 14.33 -2.55
N PHE A 163 -17.99 13.11 -2.74
CA PHE A 163 -17.97 12.42 -4.03
C PHE A 163 -19.39 12.16 -4.52
N ASP A 164 -19.78 12.78 -5.61
CA ASP A 164 -21.05 12.52 -6.26
C ASP A 164 -21.06 11.08 -6.81
N ASP A 165 -22.18 10.34 -6.62
CA ASP A 165 -22.30 8.94 -7.02
C ASP A 165 -21.07 8.10 -6.61
N PRO A 166 -20.77 8.00 -5.29
CA PRO A 166 -19.47 7.56 -4.79
C PRO A 166 -19.15 6.09 -5.08
N ASP A 167 -20.15 5.26 -5.34
CA ASP A 167 -19.97 3.83 -5.63
C ASP A 167 -19.71 3.56 -7.12
N ARG A 168 -19.88 4.57 -7.98
CA ARG A 168 -19.59 4.46 -9.40
C ARG A 168 -18.11 4.69 -9.66
N PHE A 169 -17.48 3.79 -10.40
CA PHE A 169 -16.17 4.00 -10.99
C PHE A 169 -16.30 4.99 -12.15
N ASP A 170 -15.61 6.11 -12.09
CA ASP A 170 -15.70 7.19 -13.07
C ASP A 170 -14.31 7.75 -13.40
N LEU A 171 -13.80 7.35 -14.55
CA LEU A 171 -12.51 7.78 -15.10
C LEU A 171 -12.37 9.31 -15.16
N HIS A 172 -13.48 10.03 -15.34
CA HIS A 172 -13.50 11.49 -15.47
C HIS A 172 -13.85 12.22 -14.18
N ARG A 173 -13.81 11.53 -13.04
CA ARG A 173 -14.10 12.14 -11.74
C ARG A 173 -13.08 13.25 -11.42
N ALA A 174 -13.54 14.48 -11.45
CA ALA A 174 -12.69 15.67 -11.29
C ALA A 174 -11.97 15.72 -9.93
N ASN A 175 -12.56 15.14 -8.89
CA ASN A 175 -12.05 15.15 -7.51
C ASN A 175 -11.53 13.79 -7.03
N ALA A 176 -11.23 12.83 -7.91
CA ALA A 176 -10.69 11.53 -7.53
C ALA A 176 -9.49 11.64 -6.58
N ARG A 177 -8.58 12.57 -6.84
CA ARG A 177 -7.37 12.81 -6.03
C ARG A 177 -7.61 13.32 -4.61
N GLN A 178 -8.85 13.64 -4.23
CA GLN A 178 -9.20 14.03 -2.86
C GLN A 178 -9.37 12.81 -1.93
N HIS A 179 -9.21 11.60 -2.46
CA HIS A 179 -9.25 10.37 -1.66
C HIS A 179 -8.24 10.36 -0.51
N LEU A 180 -8.54 9.63 0.55
CA LEU A 180 -7.71 9.49 1.74
C LEU A 180 -6.92 8.18 1.82
N THR A 181 -6.79 7.46 0.71
CA THR A 181 -6.14 6.13 0.63
C THR A 181 -4.73 6.11 1.21
N PHE A 182 -3.99 7.20 1.06
CA PHE A 182 -2.63 7.34 1.59
C PHE A 182 -2.59 7.99 2.98
N VAL A 183 -3.73 8.16 3.63
CA VAL A 183 -3.94 8.90 4.88
C VAL A 183 -3.39 10.34 4.83
N GLN A 184 -3.35 11.01 5.97
CA GLN A 184 -2.80 12.37 6.11
C GLN A 184 -2.05 12.51 7.44
N GLY A 185 -1.25 13.57 7.57
CA GLY A 185 -0.51 13.90 8.80
C GLY A 185 0.83 13.17 8.90
N PRO A 186 1.34 12.96 10.14
CA PRO A 186 2.68 12.43 10.36
C PRO A 186 2.92 11.02 9.80
N HIS A 187 1.85 10.26 9.59
CA HIS A 187 1.88 8.88 9.07
C HIS A 187 1.38 8.78 7.63
N VAL A 188 1.44 9.87 6.86
CA VAL A 188 1.15 9.80 5.41
C VAL A 188 2.01 8.72 4.75
N CYS A 189 1.43 7.98 3.81
CA CYS A 189 2.12 6.90 3.13
C CYS A 189 3.42 7.39 2.47
N LEU A 190 4.55 6.87 2.92
CA LEU A 190 5.86 7.21 2.38
C LEU A 190 5.99 6.80 0.90
N GLY A 191 5.35 5.66 0.54
CA GLY A 191 5.38 5.07 -0.80
C GLY A 191 4.36 5.64 -1.78
N MET A 192 3.56 6.65 -1.44
CA MET A 192 2.42 7.08 -2.24
C MET A 192 2.74 7.47 -3.70
N HIS A 193 3.93 7.99 -3.96
CA HIS A 193 4.36 8.32 -5.32
C HIS A 193 4.83 7.09 -6.09
N LEU A 194 5.53 6.19 -5.41
CA LEU A 194 6.00 4.92 -5.98
C LEU A 194 4.81 4.01 -6.30
N ALA A 195 3.88 3.86 -5.37
CA ALA A 195 2.67 3.05 -5.56
C ALA A 195 1.85 3.51 -6.79
N ARG A 196 1.68 4.83 -6.97
CA ARG A 196 1.02 5.38 -8.17
C ARG A 196 1.77 5.03 -9.46
N LEU A 197 3.10 5.16 -9.43
CA LEU A 197 3.95 4.84 -10.58
C LEU A 197 3.87 3.35 -10.91
N GLU A 198 4.08 2.48 -9.93
CA GLU A 198 4.04 1.03 -10.10
C GLU A 198 2.68 0.55 -10.61
N THR A 199 1.59 1.03 -9.98
CA THR A 199 0.23 0.67 -10.42
C THR A 199 -0.04 1.13 -11.85
N ARG A 200 0.38 2.35 -12.21
CA ARG A 200 0.21 2.86 -13.56
C ARG A 200 0.95 2.01 -14.60
N GLU A 201 2.23 1.74 -14.37
CA GLU A 201 3.05 0.95 -15.29
C GLU A 201 2.53 -0.51 -15.40
N ALA A 202 2.12 -1.09 -14.27
CA ALA A 202 1.58 -2.45 -14.25
C ALA A 202 0.20 -2.54 -14.93
N ALA A 203 -0.68 -1.55 -14.72
CA ALA A 203 -1.98 -1.48 -15.38
C ALA A 203 -1.82 -1.28 -16.90
N ASP A 204 -0.96 -0.36 -17.31
CA ASP A 204 -0.69 -0.10 -18.74
C ASP A 204 -0.13 -1.34 -19.45
N ALA A 205 0.88 -2.00 -18.85
CA ALA A 205 1.40 -3.26 -19.37
C ALA A 205 0.34 -4.39 -19.39
N GLY A 206 -0.55 -4.43 -18.40
CA GLY A 206 -1.67 -5.37 -18.35
C GLY A 206 -2.64 -5.20 -19.52
N LEU A 207 -2.88 -3.96 -19.94
CA LEU A 207 -3.75 -3.65 -21.08
C LEU A 207 -3.16 -4.12 -22.41
N ASP A 208 -1.83 -4.22 -22.54
CA ASP A 208 -1.17 -4.75 -23.74
C ASP A 208 -1.37 -6.27 -23.91
N LEU A 209 -1.77 -6.96 -22.85
CA LEU A 209 -2.07 -8.40 -22.88
C LEU A 209 -3.52 -8.71 -23.30
N LEU A 210 -4.37 -7.69 -23.42
CA LEU A 210 -5.76 -7.89 -23.85
C LEU A 210 -5.80 -8.29 -25.32
N PRO A 211 -6.63 -9.28 -25.68
CA PRO A 211 -6.87 -9.61 -27.08
C PRO A 211 -7.55 -8.42 -27.76
N GLY A 212 -7.01 -8.00 -28.90
CA GLY A 212 -7.58 -6.95 -29.74
C GLY A 212 -8.93 -7.32 -30.35
#